data_22c93d75968af2b800bb6ce04d699ec7
#
_entry.id   22c93d75968af2b800bb6ce04d699ec7
#
_cell.length_a   1.000
_cell.length_b   1.000
_cell.length_c   1.000
_cell.angle_alpha   90.00
_cell.angle_beta   90.00
_cell.angle_gamma   90.00
#
_symmetry.space_group_name_H-M   'P 1'
#
loop_
_entity.id
_entity.type
_entity.pdbx_description
1 polymer ?
#
loop_
_entity_poly.entity_id
_entity_poly.type
_entity_poly.pdbx_seq_one_letter_code
_entity_poly.pdbx_strand_id
1 'polypeptide(L)'
;MAAIGNATKHGFLMREGDALERLAGVKVIAFDKTGTLTYGTPEVVKAASVSEEFSKEDVYRLAASAEQLSEHPLGKAIAAGFRKAGKDSVAPAEAFWMIPGRGVCAQVEGKAVLAGNPELLREQGVPMTVPAEAEEAFRQGCTVIYVAVDGALAGYLALSDTLRQESAATIEALSQLGVQPVLLTGDHENAAAAIAAKLKIRQVRANCLPEDKLTAIGEYQEQGQPVCMIGDGVNDAPALKKADVGIAMGGVGSDIAVDAADIALVDDEVKELPHLIALSKRMMTTIKLNMTFSMALNFAAIVLAIVGTLNPVVGALVHNAGSVLVITNSAFLLKWRKKK
;
A
#
# COMPACT_ATOMS: atom_id res chain seq x y z
N MET A 1 -2.90 1.67 -26.88
CA MET A 1 -1.44 1.45 -26.94
C MET A 1 -0.63 2.62 -26.42
N ALA A 2 -0.79 3.89 -26.87
CA ALA A 2 0.05 5.02 -26.40
C ALA A 2 -0.06 5.30 -24.89
N ALA A 3 -1.26 5.19 -24.30
CA ALA A 3 -1.45 5.35 -22.86
C ALA A 3 -0.79 4.21 -22.07
N ILE A 4 -0.87 2.96 -22.55
CA ILE A 4 -0.20 1.82 -21.92
C ILE A 4 1.34 2.05 -21.93
N GLY A 5 1.91 2.44 -23.07
CA GLY A 5 3.34 2.75 -23.14
C GLY A 5 3.76 3.93 -22.26
N ASN A 6 2.87 4.89 -22.00
CA ASN A 6 3.11 5.94 -21.00
C ASN A 6 3.08 5.37 -19.57
N ALA A 7 2.06 4.59 -19.22
CA ALA A 7 1.95 3.97 -17.90
C ALA A 7 3.16 3.09 -17.58
N THR A 8 3.64 2.29 -18.56
CA THR A 8 4.83 1.46 -18.38
C THR A 8 6.10 2.29 -18.09
N LYS A 9 6.25 3.47 -18.68
CA LYS A 9 7.36 4.38 -18.35
C LYS A 9 7.31 4.94 -16.92
N HIS A 10 6.15 4.85 -16.28
CA HIS A 10 5.90 5.26 -14.91
C HIS A 10 5.79 4.07 -13.95
N GLY A 11 6.37 2.92 -14.31
CA GLY A 11 6.46 1.74 -13.45
C GLY A 11 5.20 0.87 -13.41
N PHE A 12 4.19 1.10 -14.27
CA PHE A 12 2.98 0.29 -14.29
C PHE A 12 3.00 -0.75 -15.40
N LEU A 13 2.87 -2.01 -15.03
CA LEU A 13 2.67 -3.12 -15.98
C LEU A 13 1.20 -3.49 -16.04
N MET A 14 0.63 -3.45 -17.24
CA MET A 14 -0.76 -3.84 -17.50
C MET A 14 -0.83 -5.31 -17.89
N ARG A 15 -1.68 -6.06 -17.20
CA ARG A 15 -1.99 -7.43 -17.59
C ARG A 15 -3.00 -7.45 -18.74
N GLU A 16 -4.03 -6.60 -18.65
CA GLU A 16 -5.10 -6.51 -19.64
C GLU A 16 -5.21 -5.10 -20.24
N GLY A 17 -5.54 -5.01 -21.52
CA GLY A 17 -5.58 -3.75 -22.23
C GLY A 17 -6.71 -2.80 -21.82
N ASP A 18 -7.78 -3.33 -21.23
CA ASP A 18 -8.97 -2.59 -20.76
C ASP A 18 -8.83 -2.06 -19.32
N ALA A 19 -7.80 -2.50 -18.57
CA ALA A 19 -7.58 -2.08 -17.20
C ALA A 19 -7.55 -0.54 -17.04
N LEU A 20 -6.91 0.18 -17.97
CA LEU A 20 -6.90 1.64 -17.97
C LEU A 20 -8.29 2.23 -18.28
N GLU A 21 -9.11 1.56 -19.07
CA GLU A 21 -10.47 2.01 -19.37
C GLU A 21 -11.36 1.88 -18.14
N ARG A 22 -11.32 0.73 -17.46
CA ARG A 22 -12.04 0.50 -16.19
C ARG A 22 -11.56 1.48 -15.13
N LEU A 23 -10.25 1.71 -15.04
CA LEU A 23 -9.62 2.63 -14.07
C LEU A 23 -10.10 4.08 -14.26
N ALA A 24 -10.38 4.52 -15.47
CA ALA A 24 -10.90 5.86 -15.73
C ALA A 24 -12.27 6.11 -15.08
N GLY A 25 -13.06 5.04 -14.88
CA GLY A 25 -14.39 5.08 -14.26
C GLY A 25 -14.39 4.98 -12.74
N VAL A 26 -13.26 4.64 -12.12
CA VAL A 26 -13.14 4.40 -10.68
C VAL A 26 -13.53 5.64 -9.87
N LYS A 27 -14.33 5.40 -8.82
CA LYS A 27 -14.79 6.42 -7.86
C LYS A 27 -14.15 6.26 -6.49
N VAL A 28 -13.81 5.04 -6.11
CA VAL A 28 -13.23 4.69 -4.82
C VAL A 28 -11.90 3.98 -5.04
N ILE A 29 -10.87 4.38 -4.29
CA ILE A 29 -9.62 3.63 -4.19
C ILE A 29 -9.48 3.10 -2.78
N ALA A 30 -9.57 1.79 -2.66
CA ALA A 30 -9.34 1.08 -1.40
C ALA A 30 -7.86 0.71 -1.30
N PHE A 31 -7.23 1.13 -0.22
CA PHE A 31 -5.83 0.84 0.10
C PHE A 31 -5.76 -0.18 1.21
N ASP A 32 -4.96 -1.24 1.03
CA ASP A 32 -4.39 -1.91 2.19
C ASP A 32 -3.37 -0.99 2.86
N LYS A 33 -3.12 -1.19 4.17
CA LYS A 33 -2.13 -0.39 4.89
C LYS A 33 -0.71 -0.89 4.61
N THR A 34 -0.48 -2.15 4.98
CA THR A 34 0.85 -2.75 5.10
C THR A 34 1.46 -2.98 3.72
N GLY A 35 2.73 -2.58 3.52
CA GLY A 35 3.41 -2.73 2.23
C GLY A 35 2.91 -1.80 1.12
N THR A 36 1.74 -1.17 1.29
CA THR A 36 1.12 -0.26 0.31
C THR A 36 1.32 1.21 0.72
N LEU A 37 0.64 1.68 1.74
CA LEU A 37 0.81 3.05 2.28
C LEU A 37 2.00 3.15 3.23
N THR A 38 2.49 2.02 3.71
CA THR A 38 3.68 1.84 4.53
C THR A 38 4.73 1.04 3.77
N TYR A 39 5.94 0.97 4.31
CA TYR A 39 7.02 0.17 3.70
C TYR A 39 6.87 -1.35 3.92
N GLY A 40 5.92 -1.80 4.77
CA GLY A 40 5.75 -3.20 5.12
C GLY A 40 6.86 -3.76 6.03
N THR A 41 7.74 -2.91 6.48
CA THR A 41 8.85 -3.25 7.38
C THR A 41 8.69 -2.50 8.70
N PRO A 42 8.34 -3.18 9.80
CA PRO A 42 8.27 -2.53 11.11
C PRO A 42 9.64 -1.99 11.51
N GLU A 43 9.66 -0.81 12.16
CA GLU A 43 10.86 -0.23 12.74
C GLU A 43 10.61 0.09 14.20
N VAL A 44 11.67 0.01 15.05
CA VAL A 44 11.59 0.45 16.45
C VAL A 44 11.55 1.96 16.49
N VAL A 45 10.40 2.52 16.86
CA VAL A 45 10.20 3.98 16.94
C VAL A 45 10.42 4.53 18.34
N LYS A 46 10.35 3.68 19.35
CA LYS A 46 10.62 4.05 20.75
C LYS A 46 11.17 2.86 21.52
N ALA A 47 12.20 3.12 22.34
CA ALA A 47 12.68 2.24 23.38
C ALA A 47 12.59 2.98 24.71
N ALA A 48 12.10 2.31 25.76
CA ALA A 48 11.98 2.91 27.08
C ALA A 48 12.33 1.90 28.18
N SER A 49 12.98 2.38 29.24
CA SER A 49 13.17 1.65 30.47
C SER A 49 12.09 2.00 31.47
N VAL A 50 11.70 1.04 32.29
CA VAL A 50 10.84 1.22 33.48
C VAL A 50 11.56 0.81 34.75
N SER A 51 12.80 0.38 34.63
CA SER A 51 13.67 -0.06 35.72
C SER A 51 14.80 0.96 35.97
N GLU A 52 15.18 1.18 37.19
CA GLU A 52 16.37 1.99 37.54
C GLU A 52 17.69 1.26 37.23
N GLU A 53 17.65 -0.07 37.11
CA GLU A 53 18.82 -0.93 36.84
C GLU A 53 19.28 -0.89 35.40
N PHE A 54 18.34 -0.72 34.44
CA PHE A 54 18.60 -0.79 33.01
C PHE A 54 18.34 0.56 32.35
N SER A 55 19.25 1.01 31.49
CA SER A 55 19.00 2.13 30.60
C SER A 55 18.09 1.72 29.46
N LYS A 56 17.49 2.68 28.72
CA LYS A 56 16.73 2.38 27.51
C LYS A 56 17.57 1.68 26.44
N GLU A 57 18.88 1.98 26.42
CA GLU A 57 19.87 1.35 25.57
C GLU A 57 20.09 -0.12 25.92
N ASP A 58 20.13 -0.43 27.24
CA ASP A 58 20.25 -1.82 27.71
C ASP A 58 19.01 -2.62 27.38
N VAL A 59 17.82 -2.07 27.60
CA VAL A 59 16.55 -2.70 27.23
C VAL A 59 16.54 -3.02 25.74
N TYR A 60 16.95 -2.09 24.88
CA TYR A 60 16.98 -2.32 23.44
C TYR A 60 18.04 -3.37 23.06
N ARG A 61 19.23 -3.30 23.66
CA ARG A 61 20.32 -4.25 23.42
C ARG A 61 19.93 -5.68 23.81
N LEU A 62 19.36 -5.85 25.00
CA LEU A 62 18.92 -7.17 25.49
C LEU A 62 17.81 -7.75 24.64
N ALA A 63 16.83 -6.92 24.25
CA ALA A 63 15.78 -7.34 23.32
C ALA A 63 16.36 -7.73 21.95
N ALA A 64 17.29 -6.94 21.40
CA ALA A 64 17.94 -7.23 20.12
C ALA A 64 18.77 -8.52 20.19
N SER A 65 19.43 -8.79 21.33
CA SER A 65 20.15 -10.03 21.58
C SER A 65 19.20 -11.23 21.64
N ALA A 66 18.10 -11.11 22.39
CA ALA A 66 17.10 -12.17 22.51
C ALA A 66 16.42 -12.51 21.17
N GLU A 67 16.14 -11.49 20.35
CA GLU A 67 15.49 -11.62 19.06
C GLU A 67 16.44 -11.95 17.88
N GLN A 68 17.74 -12.08 18.14
CA GLN A 68 18.75 -12.28 17.09
C GLN A 68 18.51 -13.53 16.24
N LEU A 69 17.95 -14.59 16.85
CA LEU A 69 17.63 -15.86 16.20
C LEU A 69 16.15 -15.93 15.76
N SER A 70 15.38 -14.90 15.98
CA SER A 70 13.97 -14.86 15.61
C SER A 70 13.77 -14.71 14.11
N GLU A 71 12.93 -15.56 13.54
CA GLU A 71 12.49 -15.42 12.15
C GLU A 71 11.27 -14.49 11.99
N HIS A 72 10.67 -14.08 13.10
CA HIS A 72 9.50 -13.21 13.10
C HIS A 72 9.86 -11.80 12.61
N PRO A 73 9.03 -11.15 11.77
CA PRO A 73 9.30 -9.81 11.23
C PRO A 73 9.63 -8.76 12.30
N LEU A 74 8.93 -8.79 13.43
CA LEU A 74 9.18 -7.87 14.56
C LEU A 74 10.56 -8.11 15.18
N GLY A 75 10.96 -9.37 15.39
CA GLY A 75 12.27 -9.71 15.93
C GLY A 75 13.40 -9.28 15.00
N LYS A 76 13.25 -9.58 13.69
CA LYS A 76 14.20 -9.10 12.66
C LYS A 76 14.31 -7.57 12.67
N ALA A 77 13.20 -6.87 12.83
CA ALA A 77 13.18 -5.41 12.90
C ALA A 77 13.92 -4.86 14.14
N ILE A 78 13.72 -5.50 15.30
CA ILE A 78 14.40 -5.15 16.55
C ILE A 78 15.92 -5.33 16.39
N ALA A 79 16.35 -6.51 15.93
CA ALA A 79 17.77 -6.83 15.75
C ALA A 79 18.44 -5.95 14.67
N ALA A 80 17.77 -5.72 13.55
CA ALA A 80 18.26 -4.87 12.47
C ALA A 80 18.34 -3.38 12.88
N GLY A 81 17.29 -2.88 13.56
CA GLY A 81 17.24 -1.50 14.04
C GLY A 81 18.34 -1.18 15.03
N PHE A 82 18.66 -2.10 15.94
CA PHE A 82 19.76 -1.93 16.89
C PHE A 82 21.12 -1.83 16.18
N ARG A 83 21.39 -2.71 15.20
CA ARG A 83 22.62 -2.67 14.40
C ARG A 83 22.75 -1.37 13.59
N LYS A 84 21.64 -0.92 12.95
CA LYS A 84 21.59 0.30 12.16
C LYS A 84 21.88 1.57 13.00
N ALA A 85 21.58 1.53 14.30
CA ALA A 85 21.91 2.60 15.24
C ALA A 85 23.41 2.70 15.60
N GLY A 86 24.30 1.98 14.90
CA GLY A 86 25.75 1.99 15.12
C GLY A 86 26.21 1.27 16.38
N LYS A 87 25.38 0.37 16.90
CA LYS A 87 25.63 -0.39 18.14
C LYS A 87 26.03 -1.83 17.75
N ASP A 88 27.31 -2.05 17.51
CA ASP A 88 27.83 -3.28 16.88
C ASP A 88 27.88 -4.52 17.78
N SER A 89 27.64 -4.43 19.06
CA SER A 89 27.72 -5.57 19.97
C SER A 89 26.35 -6.06 20.45
N VAL A 90 25.73 -6.91 19.65
CA VAL A 90 24.62 -7.75 20.11
C VAL A 90 25.24 -9.01 20.70
N ALA A 91 25.05 -9.26 21.99
CA ALA A 91 25.53 -10.48 22.62
C ALA A 91 24.82 -11.70 22.05
N PRO A 92 25.50 -12.84 21.86
CA PRO A 92 24.85 -14.05 21.39
C PRO A 92 23.77 -14.50 22.39
N ALA A 93 22.60 -14.89 21.86
CA ALA A 93 21.56 -15.53 22.66
C ALA A 93 21.97 -16.99 22.91
N GLU A 94 22.11 -17.36 24.17
CA GLU A 94 22.20 -18.74 24.61
C GLU A 94 20.77 -19.22 24.93
N ALA A 95 20.45 -20.51 24.71
CA ALA A 95 19.15 -21.07 25.03
C ALA A 95 17.97 -20.17 24.56
N PHE A 96 17.67 -20.26 23.25
CA PHE A 96 16.60 -19.50 22.61
C PHE A 96 15.35 -20.36 22.42
N TRP A 97 14.18 -19.82 22.78
CA TRP A 97 12.88 -20.41 22.49
C TRP A 97 11.91 -19.35 21.97
N MET A 98 11.25 -19.66 20.87
CA MET A 98 10.14 -18.85 20.37
C MET A 98 8.82 -19.48 20.79
N ILE A 99 7.94 -18.67 21.36
CA ILE A 99 6.56 -19.05 21.70
C ILE A 99 5.64 -18.36 20.68
N PRO A 100 5.04 -19.15 19.74
CA PRO A 100 4.23 -18.61 18.66
C PRO A 100 3.11 -17.69 19.17
N GLY A 101 2.98 -16.52 18.56
CA GLY A 101 1.99 -15.51 18.92
C GLY A 101 2.22 -14.81 20.27
N ARG A 102 3.33 -15.09 20.98
CA ARG A 102 3.63 -14.53 22.30
C ARG A 102 4.93 -13.73 22.32
N GLY A 103 6.02 -14.30 21.83
CA GLY A 103 7.34 -13.68 21.85
C GLY A 103 8.46 -14.69 22.00
N VAL A 104 9.59 -14.28 22.54
CA VAL A 104 10.79 -15.09 22.70
C VAL A 104 11.30 -15.10 24.14
N CYS A 105 11.94 -16.19 24.48
CA CYS A 105 12.69 -16.38 25.73
C CYS A 105 14.14 -16.71 25.35
N ALA A 106 15.12 -16.08 25.94
CA ALA A 106 16.52 -16.33 25.68
C ALA A 106 17.38 -16.10 26.92
N GLN A 107 18.55 -16.69 26.96
CA GLN A 107 19.58 -16.35 27.91
C GLN A 107 20.61 -15.47 27.22
N VAL A 108 20.85 -14.26 27.76
CA VAL A 108 21.74 -13.27 27.21
C VAL A 108 22.68 -12.78 28.31
N GLU A 109 23.99 -12.99 28.15
CA GLU A 109 24.99 -12.61 29.16
C GLU A 109 24.68 -13.18 30.55
N GLY A 110 24.19 -14.43 30.61
CA GLY A 110 23.82 -15.10 31.86
C GLY A 110 22.50 -14.65 32.48
N LYS A 111 21.76 -13.71 31.87
CA LYS A 111 20.45 -13.20 32.31
C LYS A 111 19.32 -13.85 31.51
N ALA A 112 18.22 -14.19 32.18
CA ALA A 112 17.02 -14.66 31.52
C ALA A 112 16.24 -13.46 30.93
N VAL A 113 16.18 -13.37 29.61
CA VAL A 113 15.52 -12.28 28.89
C VAL A 113 14.23 -12.80 28.22
N LEU A 114 13.12 -12.11 28.47
CA LEU A 114 11.85 -12.32 27.80
C LEU A 114 11.55 -11.08 26.95
N ALA A 115 11.17 -11.28 25.71
CA ALA A 115 10.69 -10.20 24.84
C ALA A 115 9.38 -10.64 24.15
N GLY A 116 8.28 -9.95 24.42
CA GLY A 116 6.99 -10.36 23.88
C GLY A 116 5.80 -9.52 24.34
N ASN A 117 4.61 -10.08 24.13
CA ASN A 117 3.35 -9.46 24.53
C ASN A 117 3.08 -9.59 26.06
N PRO A 118 2.11 -8.85 26.62
CA PRO A 118 1.78 -8.94 28.05
C PRO A 118 1.42 -10.34 28.54
N GLU A 119 0.82 -11.15 27.66
CA GLU A 119 0.41 -12.51 27.98
C GLU A 119 1.63 -13.40 28.24
N LEU A 120 2.68 -13.30 27.41
CA LEU A 120 3.94 -14.03 27.64
C LEU A 120 4.51 -13.72 29.02
N LEU A 121 4.62 -12.44 29.35
CA LEU A 121 5.23 -12.04 30.62
C LEU A 121 4.42 -12.56 31.82
N ARG A 122 3.09 -12.49 31.77
CA ARG A 122 2.20 -13.03 32.82
C ARG A 122 2.34 -14.55 32.97
N GLU A 123 2.38 -15.28 31.85
CA GLU A 123 2.53 -16.76 31.85
C GLU A 123 3.89 -17.18 32.46
N GLN A 124 4.92 -16.36 32.27
CA GLN A 124 6.23 -16.57 32.88
C GLN A 124 6.36 -15.99 34.29
N GLY A 125 5.27 -15.55 34.90
CA GLY A 125 5.23 -15.09 36.29
C GLY A 125 5.85 -13.72 36.53
N VAL A 126 6.07 -12.92 35.47
CA VAL A 126 6.59 -11.56 35.60
C VAL A 126 5.48 -10.62 36.11
N PRO A 127 5.67 -9.95 37.26
CA PRO A 127 4.74 -8.92 37.71
C PRO A 127 4.68 -7.79 36.68
N MET A 128 3.49 -7.50 36.15
CA MET A 128 3.38 -6.55 35.07
C MET A 128 2.37 -5.45 35.36
N THR A 129 2.87 -4.23 35.45
CA THR A 129 2.07 -3.01 35.35
C THR A 129 2.39 -2.40 34.00
N VAL A 130 1.38 -2.25 33.13
CA VAL A 130 1.59 -1.63 31.81
C VAL A 130 1.95 -0.17 31.99
N PRO A 131 3.12 0.29 31.50
CA PRO A 131 3.49 1.70 31.60
C PRO A 131 2.52 2.56 30.77
N ALA A 132 2.12 3.71 31.31
CA ALA A 132 1.18 4.62 30.61
C ALA A 132 1.66 5.04 29.23
N GLU A 133 2.97 5.23 29.06
CA GLU A 133 3.56 5.56 27.78
C GLU A 133 3.55 4.40 26.77
N ALA A 134 3.61 3.15 27.24
CA ALA A 134 3.48 1.96 26.41
C ALA A 134 2.03 1.81 25.91
N GLU A 135 1.07 2.07 26.81
CA GLU A 135 -0.35 2.09 26.45
C GLU A 135 -0.68 3.20 25.44
N GLU A 136 -0.06 4.38 25.58
CA GLU A 136 -0.20 5.46 24.63
C GLU A 136 0.41 5.10 23.26
N ALA A 137 1.59 4.48 23.23
CA ALA A 137 2.18 3.98 22.00
C ALA A 137 1.27 2.94 21.30
N PHE A 138 0.67 2.03 22.08
CA PHE A 138 -0.30 1.08 21.57
C PHE A 138 -1.54 1.79 20.98
N ARG A 139 -2.08 2.80 21.67
CA ARG A 139 -3.21 3.61 21.15
C ARG A 139 -2.85 4.36 19.86
N GLN A 140 -1.58 4.74 19.69
CA GLN A 140 -1.08 5.37 18.46
C GLN A 140 -0.79 4.38 17.32
N GLY A 141 -1.07 3.10 17.52
CA GLY A 141 -0.95 2.07 16.50
C GLY A 141 0.40 1.36 16.44
N CYS A 142 1.21 1.50 17.50
CA CYS A 142 2.44 0.72 17.60
C CYS A 142 2.17 -0.68 18.12
N THR A 143 2.95 -1.65 17.66
CA THR A 143 3.10 -2.93 18.33
C THR A 143 4.07 -2.75 19.48
N VAL A 144 3.65 -3.08 20.70
CA VAL A 144 4.51 -2.93 21.89
C VAL A 144 5.04 -4.30 22.30
N ILE A 145 6.37 -4.43 22.34
CA ILE A 145 7.10 -5.60 22.83
C ILE A 145 7.67 -5.23 24.21
N TYR A 146 7.20 -5.95 25.22
CA TYR A 146 7.69 -5.78 26.58
C TYR A 146 8.94 -6.65 26.81
N VAL A 147 9.89 -6.10 27.54
CA VAL A 147 11.16 -6.77 27.83
C VAL A 147 11.29 -6.96 29.33
N ALA A 148 11.42 -8.22 29.76
CA ALA A 148 11.70 -8.56 31.16
C ALA A 148 13.07 -9.23 31.26
N VAL A 149 13.75 -8.99 32.36
CA VAL A 149 15.06 -9.53 32.70
C VAL A 149 15.00 -10.14 34.09
N ASP A 150 15.43 -11.40 34.23
CA ASP A 150 15.45 -12.16 35.50
C ASP A 150 14.13 -12.08 36.29
N GLY A 151 13.01 -12.16 35.57
CA GLY A 151 11.65 -12.16 36.16
C GLY A 151 11.10 -10.78 36.52
N ALA A 152 11.79 -9.66 36.16
CA ALA A 152 11.30 -8.32 36.39
C ALA A 152 11.14 -7.54 35.07
N LEU A 153 10.11 -6.70 34.97
CA LEU A 153 9.91 -5.84 33.79
C LEU A 153 11.00 -4.79 33.73
N ALA A 154 11.85 -4.85 32.69
CA ALA A 154 12.92 -3.90 32.45
C ALA A 154 12.48 -2.70 31.60
N GLY A 155 11.59 -2.92 30.61
CA GLY A 155 11.13 -1.88 29.72
C GLY A 155 10.28 -2.38 28.56
N TYR A 156 10.20 -1.56 27.53
CA TYR A 156 9.47 -1.93 26.30
C TYR A 156 10.07 -1.30 25.06
N LEU A 157 9.75 -1.91 23.91
CA LEU A 157 10.00 -1.37 22.58
C LEU A 157 8.67 -1.15 21.88
N ALA A 158 8.46 0.01 21.27
CA ALA A 158 7.33 0.26 20.41
C ALA A 158 7.80 0.20 18.96
N LEU A 159 7.13 -0.64 18.16
CA LEU A 159 7.40 -0.81 16.74
C LEU A 159 6.22 -0.29 15.95
N SER A 160 6.49 0.37 14.85
CA SER A 160 5.47 0.82 13.91
C SER A 160 5.96 0.56 12.49
N ASP A 161 5.02 0.22 11.62
CA ASP A 161 5.30 0.21 10.20
C ASP A 161 5.30 1.65 9.69
N THR A 162 6.42 2.05 9.10
CA THR A 162 6.65 3.44 8.72
C THR A 162 5.85 3.80 7.47
N LEU A 163 5.06 4.88 7.56
CA LEU A 163 4.38 5.45 6.39
C LEU A 163 5.39 5.86 5.33
N ARG A 164 5.10 5.59 4.06
CA ARG A 164 5.87 6.13 2.94
C ARG A 164 5.75 7.65 2.92
N GLN A 165 6.85 8.34 2.69
CA GLN A 165 6.90 9.81 2.73
C GLN A 165 5.92 10.46 1.74
N GLU A 166 5.70 9.80 0.60
CA GLU A 166 4.81 10.25 -0.47
C GLU A 166 3.34 9.92 -0.24
N SER A 167 2.97 9.04 0.70
CA SER A 167 1.59 8.57 0.87
C SER A 167 0.59 9.68 1.11
N ALA A 168 0.89 10.64 1.98
CA ALA A 168 -0.02 11.75 2.27
C ALA A 168 -0.28 12.64 1.04
N ALA A 169 0.76 12.98 0.29
CA ALA A 169 0.65 13.77 -0.92
C ALA A 169 -0.11 13.01 -2.03
N THR A 170 0.10 11.70 -2.11
CA THR A 170 -0.59 10.82 -3.06
C THR A 170 -2.09 10.77 -2.77
N ILE A 171 -2.49 10.55 -1.52
CA ILE A 171 -3.90 10.52 -1.10
C ILE A 171 -4.59 11.86 -1.39
N GLU A 172 -3.93 12.98 -1.10
CA GLU A 172 -4.46 14.30 -1.39
C GLU A 172 -4.64 14.53 -2.90
N ALA A 173 -3.64 14.14 -3.71
CA ALA A 173 -3.70 14.27 -5.16
C ALA A 173 -4.78 13.39 -5.81
N LEU A 174 -5.06 12.19 -5.26
CA LEU A 174 -6.15 11.33 -5.69
C LEU A 174 -7.52 11.95 -5.34
N SER A 175 -7.66 12.50 -4.14
CA SER A 175 -8.87 13.20 -3.73
C SER A 175 -9.18 14.41 -4.64
N GLN A 176 -8.15 15.16 -5.05
CA GLN A 176 -8.30 16.27 -6.01
C GLN A 176 -8.73 15.82 -7.42
N LEU A 177 -8.47 14.56 -7.77
CA LEU A 177 -8.95 13.95 -9.02
C LEU A 177 -10.41 13.46 -8.92
N GLY A 178 -11.08 13.69 -7.78
CA GLY A 178 -12.44 13.27 -7.52
C GLY A 178 -12.58 11.77 -7.27
N VAL A 179 -11.53 11.13 -6.78
CA VAL A 179 -11.55 9.74 -6.33
C VAL A 179 -11.47 9.71 -4.82
N GLN A 180 -12.30 8.88 -4.19
CA GLN A 180 -12.41 8.77 -2.75
C GLN A 180 -11.43 7.71 -2.22
N PRO A 181 -10.40 8.09 -1.42
CA PRO A 181 -9.53 7.11 -0.76
C PRO A 181 -10.25 6.48 0.43
N VAL A 182 -10.08 5.16 0.58
CA VAL A 182 -10.59 4.34 1.69
C VAL A 182 -9.45 3.49 2.21
N LEU A 183 -9.32 3.38 3.53
CA LEU A 183 -8.36 2.48 4.17
C LEU A 183 -9.08 1.20 4.62
N LEU A 184 -8.60 0.05 4.14
CA LEU A 184 -9.03 -1.27 4.58
C LEU A 184 -7.83 -1.95 5.25
N THR A 185 -7.92 -2.25 6.55
CA THR A 185 -6.79 -2.81 7.28
C THR A 185 -7.22 -3.82 8.33
N GLY A 186 -6.40 -4.86 8.54
CA GLY A 186 -6.56 -5.80 9.65
C GLY A 186 -6.15 -5.23 11.02
N ASP A 187 -5.60 -4.02 11.07
CA ASP A 187 -5.22 -3.39 12.32
C ASP A 187 -6.43 -3.02 13.17
N HIS A 188 -6.19 -2.84 14.49
CA HIS A 188 -7.18 -2.33 15.41
C HIS A 188 -7.62 -0.89 15.08
N GLU A 189 -8.83 -0.53 15.49
CA GLU A 189 -9.46 0.77 15.21
C GLU A 189 -8.57 1.97 15.53
N ASN A 190 -7.89 1.97 16.69
CA ASN A 190 -7.03 3.06 17.11
C ASN A 190 -5.82 3.26 16.17
N ALA A 191 -5.19 2.15 15.76
CA ALA A 191 -4.08 2.14 14.82
C ALA A 191 -4.50 2.64 13.44
N ALA A 192 -5.62 2.12 12.95
CA ALA A 192 -6.19 2.50 11.67
C ALA A 192 -6.60 3.99 11.66
N ALA A 193 -7.24 4.47 12.73
CA ALA A 193 -7.64 5.86 12.88
C ALA A 193 -6.44 6.82 12.93
N ALA A 194 -5.37 6.45 13.65
CA ALA A 194 -4.14 7.26 13.73
C ALA A 194 -3.48 7.44 12.35
N ILE A 195 -3.42 6.38 11.54
CA ILE A 195 -2.88 6.42 10.18
C ILE A 195 -3.78 7.21 9.25
N ALA A 196 -5.09 6.97 9.30
CA ALA A 196 -6.06 7.69 8.50
C ALA A 196 -6.04 9.20 8.75
N ALA A 197 -5.89 9.61 10.02
CA ALA A 197 -5.75 11.02 10.38
C ALA A 197 -4.49 11.65 9.77
N LYS A 198 -3.33 10.95 9.82
CA LYS A 198 -2.08 11.41 9.21
C LYS A 198 -2.20 11.54 7.69
N LEU A 199 -2.95 10.65 7.04
CA LEU A 199 -3.16 10.62 5.59
C LEU A 199 -4.38 11.41 5.13
N LYS A 200 -5.17 11.97 6.06
CA LYS A 200 -6.44 12.66 5.79
C LYS A 200 -7.48 11.78 5.06
N ILE A 201 -7.44 10.46 5.30
CA ILE A 201 -8.44 9.53 4.80
C ILE A 201 -9.65 9.56 5.73
N ARG A 202 -10.84 9.79 5.16
CA ARG A 202 -12.09 9.92 5.95
C ARG A 202 -12.78 8.60 6.21
N GLN A 203 -12.61 7.65 5.33
CA GLN A 203 -13.27 6.34 5.42
C GLN A 203 -12.25 5.26 5.75
N VAL A 204 -12.49 4.58 6.86
CA VAL A 204 -11.60 3.54 7.41
C VAL A 204 -12.44 2.36 7.82
N ARG A 205 -11.98 1.17 7.47
CA ARG A 205 -12.45 -0.09 8.04
C ARG A 205 -11.26 -0.80 8.68
N ALA A 206 -11.32 -0.90 9.98
CA ALA A 206 -10.33 -1.57 10.81
C ALA A 206 -10.76 -3.02 11.11
N ASN A 207 -9.87 -3.81 11.71
CA ASN A 207 -10.10 -5.22 12.06
C ASN A 207 -10.60 -6.09 10.89
N CYS A 208 -10.27 -5.72 9.64
CA CYS A 208 -10.75 -6.43 8.47
C CYS A 208 -10.04 -7.78 8.31
N LEU A 209 -10.80 -8.84 8.31
CA LEU A 209 -10.40 -10.12 7.73
C LEU A 209 -10.40 -10.02 6.20
N PRO A 210 -9.75 -10.95 5.47
CA PRO A 210 -9.79 -10.95 4.01
C PRO A 210 -11.22 -10.89 3.42
N GLU A 211 -12.17 -11.59 4.04
CA GLU A 211 -13.58 -11.61 3.63
C GLU A 211 -14.28 -10.26 3.85
N ASP A 212 -13.90 -9.52 4.89
CA ASP A 212 -14.46 -8.19 5.16
C ASP A 212 -14.02 -7.18 4.10
N LYS A 213 -12.81 -7.33 3.56
CA LYS A 213 -12.33 -6.52 2.43
C LYS A 213 -13.17 -6.76 1.17
N LEU A 214 -13.53 -8.02 0.90
CA LEU A 214 -14.42 -8.37 -0.22
C LEU A 214 -15.81 -7.75 -0.07
N THR A 215 -16.37 -7.85 1.14
CA THR A 215 -17.68 -7.28 1.48
C THR A 215 -17.65 -5.75 1.31
N ALA A 216 -16.60 -5.09 1.82
CA ALA A 216 -16.43 -3.65 1.68
C ALA A 216 -16.39 -3.19 0.21
N ILE A 217 -15.66 -3.91 -0.64
CA ILE A 217 -15.59 -3.64 -2.08
C ILE A 217 -16.97 -3.81 -2.72
N GLY A 218 -17.67 -4.92 -2.40
CA GLY A 218 -19.00 -5.22 -2.91
C GLY A 218 -20.02 -4.13 -2.57
N GLU A 219 -20.03 -3.62 -1.34
CA GLU A 219 -20.92 -2.55 -0.90
C GLU A 219 -20.76 -1.26 -1.74
N TYR A 220 -19.54 -0.87 -2.09
CA TYR A 220 -19.32 0.27 -2.98
C TYR A 220 -19.80 -0.01 -4.41
N GLN A 221 -19.52 -1.22 -4.92
CA GLN A 221 -19.96 -1.63 -6.25
C GLN A 221 -21.49 -1.64 -6.39
N GLU A 222 -22.21 -2.15 -5.38
CA GLU A 222 -23.68 -2.13 -5.32
C GLU A 222 -24.26 -0.71 -5.30
N GLN A 223 -23.52 0.27 -4.76
CA GLN A 223 -23.88 1.68 -4.80
C GLN A 223 -23.52 2.36 -6.13
N GLY A 224 -23.07 1.62 -7.15
CA GLY A 224 -22.64 2.17 -8.43
C GLY A 224 -21.34 2.99 -8.35
N GLN A 225 -20.47 2.66 -7.38
CA GLN A 225 -19.16 3.27 -7.20
C GLN A 225 -18.07 2.26 -7.55
N PRO A 226 -17.55 2.25 -8.78
CA PRO A 226 -16.47 1.34 -9.17
C PRO A 226 -15.23 1.53 -8.29
N VAL A 227 -14.65 0.40 -7.85
CA VAL A 227 -13.57 0.35 -6.87
C VAL A 227 -12.26 -0.07 -7.53
N CYS A 228 -11.19 0.65 -7.23
CA CYS A 228 -9.81 0.16 -7.40
C CYS A 228 -9.29 -0.31 -6.05
N MET A 229 -8.78 -1.54 -5.97
CA MET A 229 -8.09 -2.06 -4.77
C MET A 229 -6.58 -2.03 -5.01
N ILE A 230 -5.82 -1.57 -4.00
CA ILE A 230 -4.35 -1.57 -4.00
C ILE A 230 -3.86 -2.32 -2.78
N GLY A 231 -3.01 -3.32 -3.00
CA GLY A 231 -2.45 -4.17 -1.96
C GLY A 231 -1.15 -4.85 -2.38
N ASP A 232 -0.45 -5.46 -1.42
CA ASP A 232 0.87 -6.08 -1.61
C ASP A 232 0.90 -7.58 -1.31
N GLY A 233 -0.06 -8.08 -0.56
CA GLY A 233 -0.01 -9.39 0.07
C GLY A 233 -0.87 -10.48 -0.57
N VAL A 234 -0.55 -11.72 -0.22
CA VAL A 234 -1.35 -12.90 -0.55
C VAL A 234 -2.79 -12.76 -0.04
N ASN A 235 -2.95 -12.14 1.13
CA ASN A 235 -4.26 -11.91 1.75
C ASN A 235 -5.13 -10.93 0.97
N ASP A 236 -4.53 -10.09 0.13
CA ASP A 236 -5.23 -9.10 -0.69
C ASP A 236 -5.62 -9.63 -2.07
N ALA A 237 -5.04 -10.76 -2.50
CA ALA A 237 -5.30 -11.33 -3.83
C ALA A 237 -6.80 -11.51 -4.13
N PRO A 238 -7.65 -12.03 -3.22
CA PRO A 238 -9.09 -12.09 -3.44
C PRO A 238 -9.73 -10.71 -3.60
N ALA A 239 -9.29 -9.70 -2.82
CA ALA A 239 -9.80 -8.34 -2.87
C ALA A 239 -9.36 -7.60 -4.16
N LEU A 240 -8.12 -7.80 -4.60
CA LEU A 240 -7.59 -7.30 -5.87
C LEU A 240 -8.43 -7.82 -7.05
N LYS A 241 -8.73 -9.12 -7.03
CA LYS A 241 -9.54 -9.77 -8.08
C LYS A 241 -11.03 -9.38 -8.03
N LYS A 242 -11.57 -9.06 -6.86
CA LYS A 242 -12.98 -8.66 -6.67
C LYS A 242 -13.22 -7.23 -7.12
N ALA A 243 -12.25 -6.35 -6.99
CA ALA A 243 -12.36 -4.95 -7.39
C ALA A 243 -12.57 -4.80 -8.91
N ASP A 244 -13.09 -3.64 -9.33
CA ASP A 244 -13.20 -3.33 -10.77
C ASP A 244 -11.82 -3.20 -11.41
N VAL A 245 -10.83 -2.75 -10.63
CA VAL A 245 -9.41 -2.77 -11.00
C VAL A 245 -8.57 -3.11 -9.78
N GLY A 246 -7.74 -4.14 -9.87
CA GLY A 246 -6.74 -4.50 -8.87
C GLY A 246 -5.36 -3.96 -9.26
N ILE A 247 -4.68 -3.28 -8.34
CA ILE A 247 -3.29 -2.84 -8.50
C ILE A 247 -2.45 -3.52 -7.42
N ALA A 248 -1.50 -4.36 -7.82
CA ALA A 248 -0.55 -4.98 -6.90
C ALA A 248 0.74 -4.16 -6.81
N MET A 249 1.32 -4.10 -5.60
CA MET A 249 2.68 -3.62 -5.37
C MET A 249 3.65 -4.70 -5.87
N GLY A 250 4.54 -4.36 -6.80
CA GLY A 250 5.35 -5.37 -7.51
C GLY A 250 6.71 -5.65 -6.89
N GLY A 251 7.29 -4.71 -6.15
CA GLY A 251 8.60 -4.87 -5.51
C GLY A 251 8.54 -5.57 -4.15
N VAL A 252 7.49 -5.29 -3.37
CA VAL A 252 7.22 -5.88 -2.05
C VAL A 252 6.13 -6.96 -2.15
N GLY A 253 5.26 -6.86 -3.19
CA GLY A 253 4.11 -7.74 -3.39
C GLY A 253 4.51 -9.19 -3.68
N SER A 254 3.66 -10.10 -3.24
CA SER A 254 3.81 -11.53 -3.57
C SER A 254 3.47 -11.79 -5.05
N ASP A 255 4.07 -12.81 -5.64
CA ASP A 255 3.72 -13.30 -6.99
C ASP A 255 2.22 -13.56 -7.13
N ILE A 256 1.57 -14.04 -6.06
CA ILE A 256 0.14 -14.31 -6.01
C ILE A 256 -0.68 -13.00 -6.13
N ALA A 257 -0.26 -11.92 -5.46
CA ALA A 257 -0.93 -10.62 -5.56
C ALA A 257 -0.79 -10.04 -6.98
N VAL A 258 0.42 -10.14 -7.56
CA VAL A 258 0.68 -9.71 -8.94
C VAL A 258 -0.16 -10.50 -9.94
N ASP A 259 -0.30 -11.82 -9.74
CA ASP A 259 -1.13 -12.67 -10.59
C ASP A 259 -2.64 -12.40 -10.47
N ALA A 260 -3.09 -11.92 -9.32
CA ALA A 260 -4.49 -11.58 -9.09
C ALA A 260 -4.87 -10.19 -9.61
N ALA A 261 -3.89 -9.30 -9.79
CA ALA A 261 -4.12 -7.91 -10.16
C ALA A 261 -4.21 -7.69 -11.68
N ASP A 262 -4.90 -6.61 -12.08
CA ASP A 262 -4.94 -6.13 -13.46
C ASP A 262 -3.71 -5.31 -13.83
N ILE A 263 -3.11 -4.66 -12.82
CA ILE A 263 -1.96 -3.75 -12.96
C ILE A 263 -0.95 -4.08 -11.86
N ALA A 264 0.33 -4.15 -12.20
CA ALA A 264 1.42 -4.23 -11.22
C ALA A 264 2.23 -2.93 -11.21
N LEU A 265 2.51 -2.41 -10.02
CA LEU A 265 3.40 -1.26 -9.80
C LEU A 265 4.79 -1.78 -9.43
N VAL A 266 5.70 -1.78 -10.39
CA VAL A 266 7.01 -2.48 -10.30
C VAL A 266 7.94 -1.85 -9.27
N ASP A 267 7.98 -0.51 -9.20
CA ASP A 267 8.93 0.23 -8.37
C ASP A 267 8.36 0.60 -6.98
N ASP A 268 7.15 0.11 -6.64
CA ASP A 268 6.40 0.45 -5.41
C ASP A 268 6.23 1.96 -5.15
N GLU A 269 6.37 2.78 -6.19
CA GLU A 269 6.25 4.22 -6.08
C GLU A 269 4.79 4.68 -6.14
N VAL A 270 4.09 4.60 -5.01
CA VAL A 270 2.67 5.02 -4.90
C VAL A 270 2.42 6.46 -5.35
N LYS A 271 3.46 7.30 -5.38
CA LYS A 271 3.40 8.70 -5.90
C LYS A 271 2.97 8.79 -7.36
N GLU A 272 3.13 7.73 -8.15
CA GLU A 272 2.74 7.69 -9.56
C GLU A 272 1.24 7.34 -9.77
N LEU A 273 0.53 6.87 -8.74
CA LEU A 273 -0.91 6.55 -8.83
C LEU A 273 -1.78 7.72 -9.32
N PRO A 274 -1.60 8.96 -8.84
CA PRO A 274 -2.37 10.11 -9.36
C PRO A 274 -2.12 10.37 -10.84
N HIS A 275 -0.90 10.08 -11.34
CA HIS A 275 -0.60 10.17 -12.76
C HIS A 275 -1.36 9.10 -13.55
N LEU A 276 -1.37 7.85 -13.08
CA LEU A 276 -2.07 6.74 -13.72
C LEU A 276 -3.57 7.01 -13.85
N ILE A 277 -4.23 7.46 -12.76
CA ILE A 277 -5.66 7.83 -12.76
C ILE A 277 -5.94 8.98 -13.74
N ALA A 278 -5.11 10.02 -13.71
CA ALA A 278 -5.27 11.15 -14.62
C ALA A 278 -5.04 10.77 -16.10
N LEU A 279 -4.07 9.90 -16.36
CA LEU A 279 -3.79 9.34 -17.69
C LEU A 279 -4.97 8.52 -18.22
N SER A 280 -5.57 7.67 -17.38
CA SER A 280 -6.74 6.86 -17.73
C SER A 280 -7.93 7.75 -18.10
N LYS A 281 -8.23 8.78 -17.30
CA LYS A 281 -9.29 9.76 -17.60
C LYS A 281 -9.00 10.53 -18.89
N ARG A 282 -7.74 10.93 -19.10
CA ARG A 282 -7.31 11.62 -20.34
C ARG A 282 -7.42 10.73 -21.56
N MET A 283 -7.04 9.45 -21.42
CA MET A 283 -7.18 8.45 -22.47
C MET A 283 -8.64 8.31 -22.90
N MET A 284 -9.57 8.16 -21.98
CA MET A 284 -11.00 8.04 -22.27
C MET A 284 -11.57 9.29 -22.96
N THR A 285 -11.12 10.47 -22.52
CA THR A 285 -11.48 11.74 -23.18
C THR A 285 -10.97 11.77 -24.62
N THR A 286 -9.73 11.33 -24.86
CA THR A 286 -9.13 11.26 -26.18
C THR A 286 -9.86 10.27 -27.09
N ILE A 287 -10.22 9.09 -26.56
CA ILE A 287 -11.01 8.07 -27.29
C ILE A 287 -12.36 8.64 -27.71
N LYS A 288 -13.12 9.22 -26.77
CA LYS A 288 -14.44 9.82 -27.06
C LYS A 288 -14.34 10.92 -28.10
N LEU A 289 -13.35 11.82 -27.99
CA LEU A 289 -13.13 12.89 -28.97
C LEU A 289 -12.82 12.33 -30.35
N ASN A 290 -11.92 11.35 -30.45
CA ASN A 290 -11.55 10.72 -31.71
C ASN A 290 -12.74 10.00 -32.37
N MET A 291 -13.54 9.28 -31.58
CA MET A 291 -14.75 8.61 -32.09
C MET A 291 -15.76 9.65 -32.62
N THR A 292 -16.05 10.69 -31.83
CA THR A 292 -16.98 11.73 -32.25
C THR A 292 -16.52 12.42 -33.52
N PHE A 293 -15.22 12.77 -33.60
CA PHE A 293 -14.64 13.36 -34.80
C PHE A 293 -14.77 12.45 -36.03
N SER A 294 -14.40 11.16 -35.89
CA SER A 294 -14.48 10.19 -36.99
C SER A 294 -15.90 9.98 -37.45
N MET A 295 -16.87 9.87 -36.53
CA MET A 295 -18.29 9.73 -36.88
C MET A 295 -18.82 10.98 -37.60
N ALA A 296 -18.49 12.18 -37.10
CA ALA A 296 -18.91 13.42 -37.74
C ALA A 296 -18.31 13.58 -39.14
N LEU A 297 -17.02 13.25 -39.31
CA LEU A 297 -16.35 13.28 -40.61
C LEU A 297 -16.98 12.34 -41.61
N ASN A 298 -17.24 11.08 -41.20
CA ASN A 298 -17.88 10.07 -42.04
C ASN A 298 -19.33 10.46 -42.41
N PHE A 299 -20.09 10.99 -41.45
CA PHE A 299 -21.44 11.46 -41.69
C PHE A 299 -21.44 12.61 -42.70
N ALA A 300 -20.59 13.59 -42.55
CA ALA A 300 -20.45 14.70 -43.50
C ALA A 300 -20.07 14.19 -44.92
N ALA A 301 -19.13 13.24 -45.02
CA ALA A 301 -18.71 12.65 -46.28
C ALA A 301 -19.88 11.94 -46.97
N ILE A 302 -20.70 11.20 -46.22
CA ILE A 302 -21.88 10.49 -46.76
C ILE A 302 -22.90 11.52 -47.33
N VAL A 303 -23.20 12.57 -46.55
CA VAL A 303 -24.13 13.63 -46.99
C VAL A 303 -23.64 14.28 -48.30
N LEU A 304 -22.36 14.65 -48.35
CA LEU A 304 -21.77 15.27 -49.55
C LEU A 304 -21.72 14.34 -50.76
N ALA A 305 -21.57 13.03 -50.53
CA ALA A 305 -21.64 12.05 -51.59
C ALA A 305 -23.06 11.89 -52.14
N ILE A 306 -24.08 11.88 -51.27
CA ILE A 306 -25.50 11.82 -51.67
C ILE A 306 -25.90 13.05 -52.50
N VAL A 307 -25.43 14.23 -52.12
CA VAL A 307 -25.68 15.48 -52.86
C VAL A 307 -24.87 15.56 -54.17
N GLY A 308 -23.98 14.59 -54.43
CA GLY A 308 -23.18 14.54 -55.65
C GLY A 308 -21.99 15.53 -55.67
N THR A 309 -21.66 16.18 -54.56
CA THR A 309 -20.57 17.15 -54.47
C THR A 309 -19.23 16.51 -54.11
N LEU A 310 -19.21 15.29 -53.56
CA LEU A 310 -18.00 14.59 -53.15
C LEU A 310 -17.58 13.56 -54.18
N ASN A 311 -16.44 13.74 -54.82
CA ASN A 311 -15.81 12.74 -55.67
C ASN A 311 -15.24 11.60 -54.79
N PRO A 312 -15.36 10.31 -55.20
CA PRO A 312 -14.86 9.16 -54.48
C PRO A 312 -13.37 9.25 -54.10
N VAL A 313 -12.54 9.79 -54.97
CA VAL A 313 -11.11 9.96 -54.72
C VAL A 313 -10.86 10.98 -53.58
N VAL A 314 -11.58 12.11 -53.63
CA VAL A 314 -11.51 13.13 -52.55
C VAL A 314 -12.04 12.57 -51.26
N GLY A 315 -13.14 11.80 -51.29
CA GLY A 315 -13.67 11.12 -50.10
C GLY A 315 -12.67 10.18 -49.44
N ALA A 316 -11.95 9.38 -50.22
CA ALA A 316 -10.89 8.51 -49.71
C ALA A 316 -9.71 9.30 -49.09
N LEU A 317 -9.30 10.41 -49.73
CA LEU A 317 -8.24 11.27 -49.20
C LEU A 317 -8.64 11.90 -47.86
N VAL A 318 -9.88 12.40 -47.73
CA VAL A 318 -10.40 13.00 -46.48
C VAL A 318 -10.46 11.96 -45.38
N HIS A 319 -10.95 10.73 -45.68
CA HIS A 319 -10.97 9.64 -44.71
C HIS A 319 -9.57 9.27 -44.21
N ASN A 320 -8.60 9.12 -45.12
CA ASN A 320 -7.19 8.85 -44.74
C ASN A 320 -6.57 9.98 -43.91
N ALA A 321 -6.79 11.23 -44.30
CA ALA A 321 -6.34 12.39 -43.49
C ALA A 321 -6.95 12.41 -42.10
N GLY A 322 -8.26 12.11 -41.99
CA GLY A 322 -8.95 11.96 -40.69
C GLY A 322 -8.33 10.85 -39.82
N SER A 323 -8.00 9.70 -40.42
CA SER A 323 -7.34 8.60 -39.72
C SER A 323 -5.97 8.99 -39.19
N VAL A 324 -5.16 9.71 -39.99
CA VAL A 324 -3.85 10.22 -39.55
C VAL A 324 -3.99 11.19 -38.38
N LEU A 325 -4.98 12.09 -38.40
CA LEU A 325 -5.25 13.02 -37.30
C LEU A 325 -5.60 12.29 -36.00
N VAL A 326 -6.46 11.28 -36.08
CA VAL A 326 -6.87 10.45 -34.92
C VAL A 326 -5.68 9.70 -34.31
N ILE A 327 -4.84 9.09 -35.17
CA ILE A 327 -3.63 8.38 -34.74
C ILE A 327 -2.66 9.35 -34.07
N THR A 328 -2.43 10.52 -34.69
CA THR A 328 -1.54 11.56 -34.16
C THR A 328 -2.03 12.08 -32.80
N ASN A 329 -3.33 12.38 -32.69
CA ASN A 329 -3.92 12.80 -31.40
C ASN A 329 -3.74 11.74 -30.31
N SER A 330 -3.93 10.46 -30.66
CA SER A 330 -3.73 9.35 -29.71
C SER A 330 -2.25 9.19 -29.33
N ALA A 331 -1.31 9.43 -30.26
CA ALA A 331 0.13 9.32 -30.01
C ALA A 331 0.65 10.36 -28.98
N PHE A 332 -0.01 11.51 -28.86
CA PHE A 332 0.36 12.50 -27.84
C PHE A 332 0.22 11.98 -26.42
N LEU A 333 -0.62 10.96 -26.16
CA LEU A 333 -0.73 10.29 -24.86
C LEU A 333 0.59 9.66 -24.41
N LEU A 334 1.46 9.26 -25.34
CA LEU A 334 2.75 8.63 -25.00
C LEU A 334 3.70 9.56 -24.20
N LYS A 335 3.61 10.87 -24.42
CA LYS A 335 4.42 11.90 -23.75
C LYS A 335 3.62 12.75 -22.77
N TRP A 336 2.35 12.43 -22.59
CA TRP A 336 1.50 13.19 -21.71
C TRP A 336 1.92 13.00 -20.24
N ARG A 337 1.97 14.07 -19.48
CA ARG A 337 2.22 14.05 -18.04
C ARG A 337 1.23 14.98 -17.35
N LYS A 338 0.68 14.54 -16.22
CA LYS A 338 -0.11 15.42 -15.35
C LYS A 338 0.80 16.56 -14.90
N LYS A 339 0.42 17.81 -15.20
CA LYS A 339 1.11 18.98 -14.62
C LYS A 339 0.91 18.95 -13.10
N LYS A 340 1.98 19.19 -12.35
CA LYS A 340 1.95 19.29 -10.88
C LYS A 340 1.05 20.43 -10.45
#